data_59be703f4e7f1209922ab2ddb62b640e
#
_entry.id   59be703f4e7f1209922ab2ddb62b640e
#
_cell.length_a   1.000
_cell.length_b   1.000
_cell.length_c   1.000
_cell.angle_alpha   90.00
_cell.angle_beta   90.00
_cell.angle_gamma   90.00
#
_symmetry.space_group_name_H-M   'P 1'
#
loop_
_entity.id
_entity.type
_entity.pdbx_description
1 polymer ?
#
loop_
_entity_poly.entity_id
_entity_poly.type
_entity_poly.pdbx_seq_one_letter_code
_entity_poly.pdbx_strand_id
1 'polypeptide(L)'
;MFVVSNNFLFTIALDCIQGYNFLEPFALYLKKYFQANPKLGSRDRRNIRQLCYAWWRLGNAGKQYSDVERMAIALYLSYEQIDGFSERIFKDEKLINSILLHPKLKYDLLQQLYSLDLNSSDIFPFCDLVESELPLDDFIYDGFLRRNLWIRIKERFEKETLSSFENNKVDFKIHPSSNLSMQLPDDFDVMNSEPFVKGWIEIQDLSSQQLGSAYDPKPNEKWLDACSASGGKSLQLLDMQSSIDLTVTDIRESILTNLQLRFKRNHIRNYKSKVVDWSDANSTLFRSESEMYDAIIADVPCSGSGTWARTPEQKLSITKEMIQNFSELQFSITNNLLTVLRKGGALYYSTCSVYKNENIDVVNRLVNNHSLELVEQKVISVIDSHADTMYLAKMIKK
;
A
#
# COMPACT_ATOMS: atom_id res chain seq x y z
N MET A 1 -23.71 -26.03 -5.02
CA MET A 1 -22.32 -26.51 -5.08
C MET A 1 -21.69 -26.02 -6.38
N PHE A 2 -20.59 -25.28 -6.30
CA PHE A 2 -19.90 -24.78 -7.48
C PHE A 2 -19.50 -25.94 -8.41
N VAL A 3 -20.04 -25.99 -9.63
CA VAL A 3 -19.56 -26.92 -10.64
C VAL A 3 -18.33 -26.31 -11.28
N VAL A 4 -17.17 -26.62 -10.72
CA VAL A 4 -15.87 -26.18 -11.25
C VAL A 4 -15.28 -27.33 -12.03
N SER A 5 -14.90 -27.08 -13.28
CA SER A 5 -14.11 -28.07 -14.00
C SER A 5 -12.72 -28.17 -13.34
N ASN A 6 -12.29 -29.39 -12.99
CA ASN A 6 -10.95 -29.64 -12.47
C ASN A 6 -9.93 -29.11 -13.49
N ASN A 7 -9.31 -27.98 -13.18
CA ASN A 7 -8.43 -27.26 -14.10
C ASN A 7 -6.98 -27.49 -13.65
N PHE A 8 -6.14 -27.97 -14.54
CA PHE A 8 -4.69 -28.12 -14.33
C PHE A 8 -4.04 -26.90 -13.68
N LEU A 9 -4.50 -25.66 -14.02
CA LEU A 9 -3.99 -24.45 -13.42
C LEU A 9 -4.32 -24.32 -11.93
N PHE A 10 -5.42 -24.91 -11.45
CA PHE A 10 -5.77 -24.95 -10.02
C PHE A 10 -4.76 -25.80 -9.25
N THR A 11 -4.41 -26.97 -9.79
CA THR A 11 -3.39 -27.84 -9.17
C THR A 11 -2.07 -27.10 -9.01
N ILE A 12 -1.58 -26.45 -10.08
CA ILE A 12 -0.33 -25.69 -10.02
C ILE A 12 -0.43 -24.50 -9.05
N ALA A 13 -1.56 -23.79 -9.02
CA ALA A 13 -1.74 -22.70 -8.08
C ALA A 13 -1.72 -23.19 -6.62
N LEU A 14 -2.36 -24.33 -6.34
CA LEU A 14 -2.33 -24.95 -5.01
C LEU A 14 -0.90 -25.40 -4.64
N ASP A 15 -0.14 -26.00 -5.58
CA ASP A 15 1.27 -26.34 -5.34
C ASP A 15 2.10 -25.10 -5.00
N CYS A 16 1.89 -23.98 -5.70
CA CYS A 16 2.56 -22.71 -5.37
C CYS A 16 2.19 -22.19 -3.97
N ILE A 17 0.91 -22.30 -3.59
CA ILE A 17 0.41 -21.82 -2.29
C ILE A 17 0.96 -22.70 -1.18
N GLN A 18 0.91 -24.01 -1.31
CA GLN A 18 1.38 -24.97 -0.32
C GLN A 18 2.90 -24.97 -0.16
N GLY A 19 3.65 -24.69 -1.24
CA GLY A 19 5.11 -24.59 -1.23
C GLY A 19 5.66 -23.26 -0.69
N TYR A 20 4.80 -22.26 -0.46
CA TYR A 20 5.25 -20.96 0.03
C TYR A 20 5.42 -20.92 1.56
N ASN A 21 6.59 -20.46 2.01
CA ASN A 21 7.00 -20.50 3.42
C ASN A 21 7.07 -19.14 4.13
N PHE A 22 6.60 -18.06 3.50
CA PHE A 22 6.60 -16.69 4.03
C PHE A 22 7.98 -16.07 4.34
N LEU A 23 9.10 -16.67 3.89
CA LEU A 23 10.45 -16.14 4.13
C LEU A 23 10.86 -15.03 3.16
N GLU A 24 10.15 -14.87 2.07
CA GLU A 24 10.38 -13.82 1.07
C GLU A 24 9.03 -13.33 0.50
N PRO A 25 8.96 -12.15 -0.16
CA PRO A 25 7.72 -11.72 -0.81
C PRO A 25 7.18 -12.76 -1.80
N PHE A 26 5.89 -13.01 -1.78
CA PHE A 26 5.25 -14.04 -2.63
C PHE A 26 5.50 -13.80 -4.12
N ALA A 27 5.54 -12.54 -4.56
CA ALA A 27 5.88 -12.19 -5.94
C ALA A 27 7.27 -12.70 -6.36
N LEU A 28 8.26 -12.66 -5.45
CA LEU A 28 9.60 -13.14 -5.69
C LEU A 28 9.63 -14.68 -5.72
N TYR A 29 8.93 -15.32 -4.79
CA TYR A 29 8.73 -16.77 -4.79
C TYR A 29 8.12 -17.26 -6.11
N LEU A 30 7.02 -16.66 -6.57
CA LEU A 30 6.40 -17.01 -7.85
C LEU A 30 7.34 -16.80 -9.04
N LYS A 31 8.15 -15.74 -9.03
CA LYS A 31 9.16 -15.53 -10.09
C LYS A 31 10.14 -16.69 -10.15
N LYS A 32 10.66 -17.14 -9.01
CA LYS A 32 11.57 -18.31 -8.93
C LYS A 32 10.87 -19.60 -9.36
N TYR A 33 9.62 -19.80 -8.92
CA TYR A 33 8.81 -20.95 -9.30
C TYR A 33 8.63 -21.02 -10.83
N PHE A 34 8.29 -19.92 -11.48
CA PHE A 34 8.13 -19.87 -12.94
C PHE A 34 9.44 -20.03 -13.70
N GLN A 35 10.56 -19.58 -13.14
CA GLN A 35 11.90 -19.86 -13.72
C GLN A 35 12.24 -21.34 -13.68
N ALA A 36 11.89 -22.05 -12.61
CA ALA A 36 12.09 -23.49 -12.46
C ALA A 36 11.11 -24.31 -13.33
N ASN A 37 10.00 -23.71 -13.80
CA ASN A 37 8.96 -24.34 -14.61
C ASN A 37 8.81 -23.66 -15.98
N PRO A 38 9.82 -23.73 -16.89
CA PRO A 38 9.86 -22.96 -18.13
C PRO A 38 8.78 -23.40 -19.16
N LYS A 39 8.19 -24.57 -18.99
CA LYS A 39 7.11 -25.09 -19.86
C LYS A 39 5.78 -24.32 -19.68
N LEU A 40 5.61 -23.58 -18.59
CA LEU A 40 4.43 -22.73 -18.38
C LEU A 40 4.50 -21.49 -19.29
N GLY A 41 3.52 -21.35 -20.17
CA GLY A 41 3.39 -20.19 -21.07
C GLY A 41 3.07 -18.90 -20.31
N SER A 42 3.23 -17.77 -20.97
CA SER A 42 2.95 -16.45 -20.37
C SER A 42 1.50 -16.30 -19.87
N ARG A 43 0.54 -16.84 -20.62
CA ARG A 43 -0.87 -16.88 -20.27
C ARG A 43 -1.13 -17.74 -19.01
N ASP A 44 -0.52 -18.93 -18.96
CA ASP A 44 -0.67 -19.82 -17.80
C ASP A 44 -0.09 -19.17 -16.54
N ARG A 45 1.12 -18.58 -16.64
CA ARG A 45 1.76 -17.85 -15.52
C ARG A 45 0.89 -16.71 -15.01
N ARG A 46 0.20 -15.99 -15.92
CA ARG A 46 -0.74 -14.92 -15.55
C ARG A 46 -1.92 -15.48 -14.75
N ASN A 47 -2.54 -16.56 -15.27
CA ASN A 47 -3.69 -17.18 -14.63
C ASN A 47 -3.34 -17.82 -13.28
N ILE A 48 -2.19 -18.52 -13.19
CA ILE A 48 -1.70 -19.10 -11.92
C ILE A 48 -1.47 -17.98 -10.88
N ARG A 49 -0.80 -16.90 -11.28
CA ARG A 49 -0.62 -15.74 -10.39
C ARG A 49 -1.95 -15.20 -9.89
N GLN A 50 -2.92 -15.05 -10.77
CA GLN A 50 -4.26 -14.56 -10.43
C GLN A 50 -4.98 -15.48 -9.44
N LEU A 51 -4.92 -16.81 -9.65
CA LEU A 51 -5.46 -17.81 -8.72
C LEU A 51 -4.80 -17.73 -7.34
N CYS A 52 -3.46 -17.66 -7.29
CA CYS A 52 -2.74 -17.56 -6.02
C CYS A 52 -3.12 -16.28 -5.26
N TYR A 53 -3.14 -15.13 -5.93
CA TYR A 53 -3.52 -13.87 -5.26
C TYR A 53 -4.99 -13.86 -4.83
N ALA A 54 -5.89 -14.43 -5.61
CA ALA A 54 -7.29 -14.61 -5.22
C ALA A 54 -7.41 -15.45 -3.94
N TRP A 55 -6.70 -16.59 -3.88
CA TRP A 55 -6.64 -17.44 -2.70
C TRP A 55 -6.20 -16.67 -1.44
N TRP A 56 -5.10 -15.91 -1.55
CA TRP A 56 -4.59 -15.13 -0.44
C TRP A 56 -5.57 -14.03 0.00
N ARG A 57 -6.31 -13.42 -0.94
CA ARG A 57 -7.33 -12.42 -0.62
C ARG A 57 -8.49 -12.96 0.20
N LEU A 58 -8.80 -14.24 0.04
CA LEU A 58 -9.82 -14.90 0.85
C LEU A 58 -9.40 -15.11 2.31
N GLY A 59 -8.12 -14.96 2.63
CA GLY A 59 -7.59 -15.09 3.99
C GLY A 59 -7.74 -16.53 4.52
N ASN A 60 -8.30 -16.70 5.70
CA ASN A 60 -8.63 -17.98 6.31
C ASN A 60 -10.06 -18.45 6.04
N ALA A 61 -10.87 -17.64 5.34
CA ALA A 61 -12.28 -17.97 5.10
C ALA A 61 -12.43 -19.17 4.16
N GLY A 62 -13.54 -19.88 4.29
CA GLY A 62 -13.89 -20.97 3.40
C GLY A 62 -13.16 -22.29 3.64
N LYS A 63 -12.51 -22.48 4.80
CA LYS A 63 -11.81 -23.75 5.14
C LYS A 63 -12.73 -24.98 5.23
N GLN A 64 -14.03 -24.77 5.37
CA GLN A 64 -15.04 -25.83 5.35
C GLN A 64 -15.31 -26.37 3.95
N TYR A 65 -14.86 -25.71 2.88
CA TYR A 65 -14.99 -26.14 1.49
C TYR A 65 -13.72 -26.86 1.03
N SER A 66 -13.84 -27.69 -0.01
CA SER A 66 -12.68 -28.27 -0.66
C SER A 66 -11.75 -27.19 -1.25
N ASP A 67 -10.47 -27.48 -1.42
CA ASP A 67 -9.49 -26.53 -1.98
C ASP A 67 -9.91 -26.02 -3.37
N VAL A 68 -10.55 -26.87 -4.18
CA VAL A 68 -11.06 -26.49 -5.51
C VAL A 68 -12.22 -25.52 -5.40
N GLU A 69 -13.18 -25.79 -4.51
CA GLU A 69 -14.32 -24.89 -4.26
C GLU A 69 -13.85 -23.56 -3.67
N ARG A 70 -12.94 -23.63 -2.68
CA ARG A 70 -12.35 -22.44 -2.06
C ARG A 70 -11.60 -21.58 -3.07
N MET A 71 -10.83 -22.19 -3.98
CA MET A 71 -10.15 -21.48 -5.07
C MET A 71 -11.15 -20.82 -6.02
N ALA A 72 -12.24 -21.51 -6.35
CA ALA A 72 -13.30 -20.97 -7.22
C ALA A 72 -14.04 -19.79 -6.57
N ILE A 73 -14.36 -19.88 -5.28
CA ILE A 73 -14.95 -18.78 -4.50
C ILE A 73 -14.01 -17.57 -4.52
N ALA A 74 -12.75 -17.78 -4.17
CA ALA A 74 -11.74 -16.75 -4.13
C ALA A 74 -11.56 -16.06 -5.49
N LEU A 75 -11.49 -16.86 -6.56
CA LEU A 75 -11.39 -16.35 -7.92
C LEU A 75 -12.63 -15.53 -8.28
N TYR A 76 -13.84 -16.04 -8.04
CA TYR A 76 -15.07 -15.34 -8.38
C TYR A 76 -15.15 -13.97 -7.70
N LEU A 77 -14.85 -13.90 -6.41
CA LEU A 77 -14.85 -12.63 -5.66
C LEU A 77 -13.81 -11.63 -6.20
N SER A 78 -12.67 -12.12 -6.69
CA SER A 78 -11.54 -11.28 -7.13
C SER A 78 -11.50 -10.99 -8.63
N TYR A 79 -12.33 -11.65 -9.45
CA TYR A 79 -12.23 -11.59 -10.91
C TYR A 79 -13.10 -10.48 -11.47
N GLU A 80 -12.55 -9.68 -12.37
CA GLU A 80 -13.22 -8.49 -12.93
C GLU A 80 -13.27 -8.53 -14.47
N GLN A 81 -13.19 -9.72 -15.07
CA GLN A 81 -13.18 -9.88 -16.53
C GLN A 81 -14.09 -11.03 -16.97
N ILE A 82 -14.88 -10.81 -18.02
CA ILE A 82 -15.58 -11.87 -18.72
C ILE A 82 -14.68 -12.30 -19.89
N ASP A 83 -14.08 -13.45 -19.76
CA ASP A 83 -13.18 -14.00 -20.78
C ASP A 83 -13.24 -15.54 -20.83
N GLY A 84 -12.57 -16.14 -21.81
CA GLY A 84 -12.55 -17.59 -21.94
C GLY A 84 -11.89 -18.34 -20.77
N PHE A 85 -11.27 -17.65 -19.79
CA PHE A 85 -10.79 -18.28 -18.56
C PHE A 85 -11.93 -18.40 -17.55
N SER A 86 -12.65 -17.30 -17.27
CA SER A 86 -13.80 -17.29 -16.39
C SER A 86 -14.94 -18.22 -16.87
N GLU A 87 -15.25 -18.21 -18.18
CA GLU A 87 -16.26 -19.07 -18.80
C GLU A 87 -15.93 -20.57 -18.70
N ARG A 88 -14.65 -20.94 -18.68
CA ARG A 88 -14.25 -22.33 -18.48
C ARG A 88 -14.39 -22.78 -17.04
N ILE A 89 -14.21 -21.88 -16.08
CA ILE A 89 -14.26 -22.19 -14.64
C ILE A 89 -15.68 -22.15 -14.14
N PHE A 90 -16.39 -21.06 -14.41
CA PHE A 90 -17.78 -20.86 -13.95
C PHE A 90 -18.74 -21.39 -15.01
N LYS A 91 -19.57 -22.39 -14.65
CA LYS A 91 -20.57 -22.99 -15.53
C LYS A 91 -21.96 -22.41 -15.36
N ASP A 92 -22.18 -21.67 -14.29
CA ASP A 92 -23.47 -20.99 -14.01
C ASP A 92 -23.47 -19.62 -14.70
N GLU A 93 -24.43 -19.42 -15.62
CA GLU A 93 -24.60 -18.15 -16.34
C GLU A 93 -24.83 -16.96 -15.40
N LYS A 94 -25.47 -17.18 -14.24
CA LYS A 94 -25.69 -16.13 -13.25
C LYS A 94 -24.36 -15.62 -12.69
N LEU A 95 -23.41 -16.53 -12.46
CA LEU A 95 -22.08 -16.15 -11.99
C LEU A 95 -21.31 -15.40 -13.08
N ILE A 96 -21.36 -15.86 -14.33
CA ILE A 96 -20.68 -15.18 -15.45
C ILE A 96 -21.25 -13.77 -15.62
N ASN A 97 -22.57 -13.62 -15.66
CA ASN A 97 -23.24 -12.34 -15.86
C ASN A 97 -23.01 -11.33 -14.71
N SER A 98 -22.65 -11.82 -13.52
CA SER A 98 -22.40 -10.99 -12.32
C SER A 98 -20.92 -10.78 -12.02
N ILE A 99 -20.01 -11.26 -12.86
CA ILE A 99 -18.56 -11.24 -12.59
C ILE A 99 -17.96 -9.82 -12.49
N LEU A 100 -18.62 -8.84 -13.11
CA LEU A 100 -18.23 -7.43 -13.08
C LEU A 100 -18.80 -6.65 -11.89
N LEU A 101 -19.65 -7.28 -11.07
CA LEU A 101 -20.16 -6.64 -9.87
C LEU A 101 -19.08 -6.46 -8.82
N HIS A 102 -19.31 -5.49 -7.92
CA HIS A 102 -18.46 -5.33 -6.73
C HIS A 102 -18.43 -6.62 -5.88
N PRO A 103 -17.30 -7.00 -5.27
CA PRO A 103 -17.16 -8.25 -4.51
C PRO A 103 -18.23 -8.49 -3.44
N LYS A 104 -18.70 -7.43 -2.79
CA LYS A 104 -19.81 -7.54 -1.82
C LYS A 104 -21.10 -8.08 -2.48
N LEU A 105 -21.48 -7.55 -3.64
CA LEU A 105 -22.65 -8.01 -4.38
C LEU A 105 -22.47 -9.45 -4.91
N LYS A 106 -21.25 -9.80 -5.30
CA LYS A 106 -20.91 -11.19 -5.67
C LYS A 106 -21.07 -12.14 -4.48
N TYR A 107 -20.61 -11.73 -3.31
CA TYR A 107 -20.77 -12.50 -2.07
C TYR A 107 -22.25 -12.70 -1.73
N ASP A 108 -23.04 -11.64 -1.77
CA ASP A 108 -24.48 -11.69 -1.51
C ASP A 108 -25.19 -12.66 -2.49
N LEU A 109 -24.79 -12.65 -3.77
CA LEU A 109 -25.28 -13.58 -4.76
C LEU A 109 -24.88 -15.05 -4.45
N LEU A 110 -23.63 -15.28 -4.06
CA LEU A 110 -23.17 -16.63 -3.65
C LEU A 110 -23.91 -17.12 -2.41
N GLN A 111 -24.16 -16.24 -1.45
CA GLN A 111 -24.94 -16.56 -0.26
C GLN A 111 -26.37 -16.95 -0.64
N GLN A 112 -26.99 -16.21 -1.54
CA GLN A 112 -28.36 -16.49 -2.02
C GLN A 112 -28.46 -17.81 -2.81
N LEU A 113 -27.51 -18.07 -3.72
CA LEU A 113 -27.56 -19.22 -4.62
C LEU A 113 -27.07 -20.52 -3.98
N TYR A 114 -26.07 -20.44 -3.11
CA TYR A 114 -25.32 -21.61 -2.61
C TYR A 114 -25.26 -21.68 -1.08
N SER A 115 -25.97 -20.78 -0.37
CA SER A 115 -25.90 -20.67 1.10
C SER A 115 -24.45 -20.54 1.59
N LEU A 116 -23.61 -19.80 0.83
CA LEU A 116 -22.22 -19.57 1.19
C LEU A 116 -22.16 -18.79 2.50
N ASP A 117 -21.34 -19.29 3.42
CA ASP A 117 -21.05 -18.62 4.69
C ASP A 117 -19.54 -18.36 4.81
N LEU A 118 -19.16 -17.09 4.77
CA LEU A 118 -17.80 -16.63 4.99
C LEU A 118 -17.80 -15.58 6.10
N ASN A 119 -17.05 -15.85 7.14
CA ASN A 119 -16.90 -14.90 8.23
C ASN A 119 -15.89 -13.79 7.84
N SER A 120 -16.26 -12.52 8.00
CA SER A 120 -15.39 -11.37 7.72
C SER A 120 -14.09 -11.41 8.50
N SER A 121 -14.10 -11.91 9.75
CA SER A 121 -12.88 -12.07 10.57
C SER A 121 -11.94 -13.16 10.07
N ASP A 122 -12.41 -14.08 9.24
CA ASP A 122 -11.57 -15.06 8.55
C ASP A 122 -10.99 -14.51 7.23
N ILE A 123 -11.68 -13.55 6.60
CA ILE A 123 -11.17 -12.84 5.41
C ILE A 123 -10.11 -11.84 5.82
N PHE A 124 -10.36 -11.05 6.88
CA PHE A 124 -9.43 -10.05 7.40
C PHE A 124 -9.20 -10.26 8.89
N PRO A 125 -7.95 -10.45 9.34
CA PRO A 125 -7.67 -10.79 10.75
C PRO A 125 -7.85 -9.59 11.67
N PHE A 126 -8.25 -9.87 12.92
CA PHE A 126 -8.33 -8.88 14.00
C PHE A 126 -9.21 -7.67 13.67
N CYS A 127 -10.41 -7.91 13.13
CA CYS A 127 -11.38 -6.87 12.80
C CYS A 127 -11.75 -5.98 14.02
N ASP A 128 -11.67 -6.51 15.24
CA ASP A 128 -11.87 -5.80 16.51
C ASP A 128 -10.83 -4.71 16.80
N LEU A 129 -9.68 -4.77 16.14
CA LEU A 129 -8.58 -3.81 16.27
C LEU A 129 -8.58 -2.74 15.17
N VAL A 130 -9.44 -2.84 14.17
CA VAL A 130 -9.49 -1.88 13.05
C VAL A 130 -10.03 -0.53 13.53
N GLU A 131 -9.53 0.56 12.93
CA GLU A 131 -10.01 1.92 13.19
C GLU A 131 -11.51 2.04 12.96
N SER A 132 -12.22 2.66 13.89
CA SER A 132 -13.69 2.77 13.86
C SER A 132 -14.22 3.66 12.74
N GLU A 133 -13.38 4.56 12.21
CA GLU A 133 -13.73 5.44 11.09
C GLU A 133 -13.71 4.73 9.74
N LEU A 134 -13.07 3.55 9.67
CA LEU A 134 -13.00 2.78 8.43
C LEU A 134 -14.29 1.96 8.25
N PRO A 135 -15.00 2.08 7.11
CA PRO A 135 -16.13 1.23 6.78
C PRO A 135 -15.65 -0.20 6.53
N LEU A 136 -15.63 -1.01 7.59
CA LEU A 136 -14.93 -2.30 7.64
C LEU A 136 -15.38 -3.27 6.54
N ASP A 137 -16.69 -3.42 6.32
CA ASP A 137 -17.21 -4.33 5.30
C ASP A 137 -16.77 -3.89 3.89
N ASP A 138 -16.90 -2.61 3.57
CA ASP A 138 -16.47 -2.08 2.27
C ASP A 138 -14.96 -2.26 2.09
N PHE A 139 -14.16 -2.00 3.13
CA PHE A 139 -12.72 -2.21 3.12
C PHE A 139 -12.34 -3.69 2.88
N ILE A 140 -13.02 -4.63 3.55
CA ILE A 140 -12.78 -6.07 3.41
C ILE A 140 -13.07 -6.53 1.98
N TYR A 141 -14.23 -6.13 1.43
CA TYR A 141 -14.63 -6.55 0.09
C TYR A 141 -13.86 -5.84 -1.02
N ASP A 142 -13.51 -4.56 -0.86
CA ASP A 142 -12.59 -3.86 -1.77
C ASP A 142 -11.20 -4.52 -1.79
N GLY A 143 -10.81 -5.15 -0.68
CA GLY A 143 -9.58 -5.94 -0.58
C GLY A 143 -9.48 -7.15 -1.53
N PHE A 144 -10.58 -7.57 -2.17
CA PHE A 144 -10.58 -8.59 -3.23
C PHE A 144 -10.16 -8.00 -4.59
N LEU A 145 -10.28 -6.69 -4.77
CA LEU A 145 -9.97 -6.02 -6.02
C LEU A 145 -8.48 -5.68 -6.13
N ARG A 146 -8.01 -5.55 -7.36
CA ARG A 146 -6.65 -5.06 -7.60
C ARG A 146 -6.59 -3.57 -7.32
N ARG A 147 -5.46 -3.11 -6.80
CA ARG A 147 -5.20 -1.68 -6.69
C ARG A 147 -4.89 -1.08 -8.04
N ASN A 148 -5.49 0.04 -8.34
CA ASN A 148 -5.24 0.80 -9.56
C ASN A 148 -3.79 1.29 -9.63
N LEU A 149 -3.30 1.47 -10.84
CA LEU A 149 -2.01 2.08 -11.10
C LEU A 149 -2.16 3.61 -11.04
N TRP A 150 -1.79 4.19 -9.92
CA TRP A 150 -1.82 5.62 -9.70
C TRP A 150 -0.45 6.24 -9.93
N ILE A 151 -0.43 7.38 -10.61
CA ILE A 151 0.74 8.24 -10.74
C ILE A 151 0.42 9.63 -10.19
N ARG A 152 1.45 10.27 -9.64
CA ARG A 152 1.42 11.69 -9.29
C ARG A 152 2.16 12.49 -10.35
N ILE A 153 1.48 13.50 -10.90
CA ILE A 153 2.06 14.45 -11.84
C ILE A 153 2.70 15.60 -11.05
N LYS A 154 3.87 16.05 -11.46
CA LYS A 154 4.45 17.29 -10.92
C LYS A 154 3.76 18.49 -11.57
N GLU A 155 3.25 19.41 -10.74
CA GLU A 155 2.46 20.55 -11.21
C GLU A 155 3.10 21.30 -12.38
N ARG A 156 4.40 21.58 -12.30
CA ARG A 156 5.15 22.29 -13.36
C ARG A 156 5.22 21.55 -14.71
N PHE A 157 4.87 20.26 -14.75
CA PHE A 157 4.90 19.41 -15.95
C PHE A 157 3.53 18.82 -16.30
N GLU A 158 2.46 19.38 -15.75
CA GLU A 158 1.09 18.89 -15.99
C GLU A 158 0.78 18.89 -17.48
N LYS A 159 0.98 20.02 -18.18
CA LYS A 159 0.67 20.17 -19.61
C LYS A 159 1.49 19.22 -20.48
N GLU A 160 2.78 19.12 -20.23
CA GLU A 160 3.69 18.23 -20.98
C GLU A 160 3.31 16.76 -20.77
N THR A 161 2.93 16.39 -19.54
CA THR A 161 2.51 15.02 -19.21
C THR A 161 1.22 14.65 -19.94
N LEU A 162 0.19 15.50 -19.86
CA LEU A 162 -1.08 15.29 -20.55
C LEU A 162 -0.87 15.18 -22.06
N SER A 163 -0.15 16.14 -22.67
CA SER A 163 0.15 16.11 -24.10
C SER A 163 0.91 14.85 -24.52
N SER A 164 1.87 14.38 -23.71
CA SER A 164 2.62 13.15 -23.99
C SER A 164 1.71 11.92 -24.00
N PHE A 165 0.80 11.78 -23.03
CA PHE A 165 -0.12 10.66 -22.98
C PHE A 165 -1.18 10.71 -24.08
N GLU A 166 -1.75 11.87 -24.37
CA GLU A 166 -2.72 12.08 -25.47
C GLU A 166 -2.12 11.74 -26.84
N ASN A 167 -0.91 12.24 -27.13
CA ASN A 167 -0.22 11.97 -28.38
C ASN A 167 0.11 10.48 -28.58
N ASN A 168 0.39 9.77 -27.48
CA ASN A 168 0.65 8.33 -27.48
C ASN A 168 -0.63 7.49 -27.32
N LYS A 169 -1.81 8.11 -27.30
CA LYS A 169 -3.13 7.46 -27.14
C LYS A 169 -3.21 6.56 -25.91
N VAL A 170 -2.58 6.99 -24.83
CA VAL A 170 -2.67 6.30 -23.55
C VAL A 170 -4.02 6.64 -22.93
N ASP A 171 -4.78 5.61 -22.56
CA ASP A 171 -6.01 5.82 -21.79
C ASP A 171 -5.65 6.21 -20.36
N PHE A 172 -6.30 7.25 -19.82
CA PHE A 172 -6.07 7.70 -18.44
C PHE A 172 -7.31 8.35 -17.83
N LYS A 173 -7.36 8.38 -16.50
CA LYS A 173 -8.40 9.09 -15.76
C LYS A 173 -7.77 10.00 -14.72
N ILE A 174 -8.17 11.27 -14.75
CA ILE A 174 -7.76 12.23 -13.69
C ILE A 174 -8.69 12.05 -12.49
N HIS A 175 -8.11 12.07 -11.30
CA HIS A 175 -8.89 11.95 -10.06
C HIS A 175 -9.69 13.24 -9.82
N PRO A 176 -11.01 13.16 -9.47
CA PRO A 176 -11.86 14.35 -9.31
C PRO A 176 -11.38 15.37 -8.29
N SER A 177 -10.66 14.93 -7.25
CA SER A 177 -10.16 15.84 -6.20
C SER A 177 -8.79 16.44 -6.49
N SER A 178 -8.10 16.03 -7.56
CA SER A 178 -6.74 16.52 -7.88
C SER A 178 -6.35 16.23 -9.32
N ASN A 179 -6.15 17.29 -10.12
CA ASN A 179 -5.61 17.17 -11.49
C ASN A 179 -4.17 16.62 -11.55
N LEU A 180 -3.48 16.54 -10.44
CA LEU A 180 -2.14 15.96 -10.37
C LEU A 180 -2.15 14.46 -10.07
N SER A 181 -3.31 13.87 -9.81
CA SER A 181 -3.48 12.44 -9.54
C SER A 181 -4.14 11.77 -10.75
N MET A 182 -3.42 10.85 -11.40
CA MET A 182 -3.87 10.19 -12.62
C MET A 182 -3.82 8.67 -12.44
N GLN A 183 -4.90 8.01 -12.85
CA GLN A 183 -4.98 6.55 -12.99
C GLN A 183 -4.58 6.17 -14.41
N LEU A 184 -3.73 5.16 -14.53
CA LEU A 184 -3.32 4.55 -15.79
C LEU A 184 -3.82 3.10 -15.87
N PRO A 185 -3.91 2.51 -17.09
CA PRO A 185 -4.20 1.08 -17.23
C PRO A 185 -3.17 0.22 -16.48
N ASP A 186 -3.62 -0.88 -15.87
CA ASP A 186 -2.78 -1.75 -15.03
C ASP A 186 -1.59 -2.38 -15.78
N ASP A 187 -1.72 -2.53 -17.08
CA ASP A 187 -0.70 -3.11 -17.97
C ASP A 187 0.16 -2.06 -18.67
N PHE A 188 -0.06 -0.77 -18.39
CA PHE A 188 0.74 0.30 -18.98
C PHE A 188 2.17 0.30 -18.44
N ASP A 189 3.14 0.32 -19.35
CA ASP A 189 4.57 0.36 -19.00
C ASP A 189 5.01 1.79 -18.64
N VAL A 190 4.67 2.21 -17.41
CA VAL A 190 5.00 3.54 -16.90
C VAL A 190 6.49 3.81 -16.94
N MET A 191 7.31 2.79 -16.60
CA MET A 191 8.76 2.98 -16.41
C MET A 191 9.49 3.35 -17.71
N ASN A 192 8.96 2.94 -18.85
CA ASN A 192 9.49 3.29 -20.17
C ASN A 192 8.78 4.47 -20.82
N SER A 193 7.78 5.06 -20.16
CA SER A 193 7.10 6.26 -20.66
C SER A 193 7.99 7.49 -20.57
N GLU A 194 7.85 8.40 -21.56
CA GLU A 194 8.59 9.67 -21.59
C GLU A 194 8.41 10.49 -20.29
N PRO A 195 7.18 10.69 -19.77
CA PRO A 195 6.98 11.45 -18.54
C PRO A 195 7.72 10.87 -17.33
N PHE A 196 7.79 9.52 -17.21
CA PHE A 196 8.51 8.88 -16.12
C PHE A 196 10.02 9.01 -16.27
N VAL A 197 10.55 8.75 -17.46
CA VAL A 197 12.01 8.85 -17.74
C VAL A 197 12.51 10.26 -17.52
N LYS A 198 11.72 11.28 -17.91
CA LYS A 198 12.04 12.71 -17.69
C LYS A 198 11.78 13.19 -16.25
N GLY A 199 11.22 12.33 -15.39
CA GLY A 199 10.91 12.68 -13.99
C GLY A 199 9.78 13.69 -13.84
N TRP A 200 8.82 13.75 -14.79
CA TRP A 200 7.62 14.58 -14.72
C TRP A 200 6.53 13.97 -13.84
N ILE A 201 6.57 12.64 -13.72
CA ILE A 201 5.62 11.86 -12.93
C ILE A 201 6.33 10.93 -11.97
N GLU A 202 5.60 10.53 -10.92
CA GLU A 202 5.99 9.51 -9.96
C GLU A 202 4.90 8.44 -9.83
N ILE A 203 5.30 7.15 -9.79
CA ILE A 203 4.38 6.09 -9.38
C ILE A 203 4.18 6.24 -7.87
N GLN A 204 2.96 6.58 -7.47
CA GLN A 204 2.60 6.79 -6.07
C GLN A 204 1.12 6.48 -5.89
N ASP A 205 0.78 5.65 -4.90
CA ASP A 205 -0.60 5.35 -4.58
C ASP A 205 -1.39 6.61 -4.19
N LEU A 206 -2.68 6.64 -4.52
CA LEU A 206 -3.53 7.82 -4.33
C LEU A 206 -3.63 8.25 -2.86
N SER A 207 -3.77 7.30 -1.92
CA SER A 207 -3.79 7.63 -0.48
C SER A 207 -2.46 8.19 0.00
N SER A 208 -1.34 7.70 -0.53
CA SER A 208 -0.02 8.29 -0.25
C SER A 208 0.12 9.71 -0.81
N GLN A 209 -0.48 9.99 -1.98
CA GLN A 209 -0.54 11.34 -2.54
C GLN A 209 -1.38 12.27 -1.65
N GLN A 210 -2.56 11.81 -1.19
CA GLN A 210 -3.44 12.57 -0.29
C GLN A 210 -2.80 12.80 1.08
N LEU A 211 -2.06 11.82 1.59
CA LEU A 211 -1.28 11.99 2.82
C LEU A 211 -0.27 13.12 2.67
N GLY A 212 0.50 13.10 1.59
CA GLY A 212 1.51 14.13 1.33
C GLY A 212 0.92 15.53 1.12
N SER A 213 -0.34 15.65 0.69
CA SER A 213 -1.01 16.96 0.54
C SER A 213 -1.28 17.66 1.88
N ALA A 214 -1.18 16.93 3.00
CA ALA A 214 -1.29 17.54 4.34
C ALA A 214 0.00 18.24 4.80
N TYR A 215 1.12 18.06 4.10
CA TYR A 215 2.36 18.76 4.40
C TYR A 215 2.21 20.25 4.06
N ASP A 216 2.86 21.09 4.86
CA ASP A 216 2.81 22.55 4.69
C ASP A 216 4.24 23.15 4.78
N PRO A 217 5.14 22.77 3.81
CA PRO A 217 6.52 23.22 3.85
C PRO A 217 6.64 24.72 3.54
N LYS A 218 7.45 25.44 4.36
CA LYS A 218 7.79 26.83 4.10
C LYS A 218 9.21 26.94 3.53
N PRO A 219 9.51 28.02 2.78
CA PRO A 219 10.85 28.24 2.24
C PRO A 219 11.93 28.19 3.34
N ASN A 220 13.04 27.52 3.06
CA ASN A 220 14.22 27.39 3.92
C ASN A 220 14.01 26.63 5.25
N GLU A 221 12.87 25.99 5.45
CA GLU A 221 12.67 25.09 6.58
C GLU A 221 13.58 23.86 6.48
N LYS A 222 13.98 23.34 7.64
CA LYS A 222 14.72 22.09 7.78
C LYS A 222 13.73 20.95 8.00
N TRP A 223 13.66 20.03 7.07
CA TRP A 223 12.77 18.86 7.11
C TRP A 223 13.56 17.56 7.23
N LEU A 224 13.04 16.67 8.06
CA LEU A 224 13.52 15.29 8.18
C LEU A 224 12.46 14.32 7.69
N ASP A 225 12.79 13.47 6.73
CA ASP A 225 12.03 12.26 6.42
C ASP A 225 12.74 11.08 7.09
N ALA A 226 12.21 10.64 8.24
CA ALA A 226 12.90 9.76 9.18
C ALA A 226 12.93 8.29 8.75
N CYS A 227 11.91 7.84 8.03
CA CYS A 227 11.79 6.48 7.49
C CYS A 227 11.49 6.56 6.00
N SER A 228 12.41 7.20 5.26
CA SER A 228 12.14 7.71 3.91
C SER A 228 11.89 6.62 2.85
N ALA A 229 12.21 5.37 3.15
CA ALA A 229 12.13 4.28 2.20
C ALA A 229 12.71 4.68 0.82
N SER A 230 11.97 4.52 -0.27
CA SER A 230 12.42 4.92 -1.61
C SER A 230 12.19 6.41 -1.94
N GLY A 231 11.81 7.25 -0.97
CA GLY A 231 11.74 8.71 -1.11
C GLY A 231 10.48 9.26 -1.79
N GLY A 232 9.39 8.51 -1.85
CA GLY A 232 8.16 8.96 -2.52
C GLY A 232 7.53 10.20 -1.86
N LYS A 233 7.44 10.21 -0.52
CA LYS A 233 6.93 11.35 0.27
C LYS A 233 7.89 12.54 0.24
N SER A 234 9.20 12.27 0.35
CA SER A 234 10.25 13.29 0.19
C SER A 234 10.20 13.99 -1.17
N LEU A 235 9.95 13.26 -2.27
CA LEU A 235 9.81 13.87 -3.60
C LEU A 235 8.56 14.74 -3.68
N GLN A 236 7.45 14.31 -3.10
CA GLN A 236 6.23 15.11 -3.05
C GLN A 236 6.46 16.41 -2.26
N LEU A 237 7.14 16.33 -1.12
CA LEU A 237 7.51 17.49 -0.31
C LEU A 237 8.37 18.49 -1.10
N LEU A 238 9.39 18.01 -1.83
CA LEU A 238 10.26 18.85 -2.67
C LEU A 238 9.54 19.44 -3.89
N ASP A 239 8.52 18.75 -4.40
CA ASP A 239 7.68 19.28 -5.49
C ASP A 239 6.79 20.44 -4.99
N MET A 240 6.37 20.40 -3.72
CA MET A 240 5.60 21.48 -3.06
C MET A 240 6.49 22.68 -2.72
N GLN A 241 7.69 22.42 -2.19
CA GLN A 241 8.65 23.47 -1.82
C GLN A 241 10.09 23.03 -2.01
N SER A 242 10.71 23.46 -3.10
CA SER A 242 12.06 23.03 -3.48
C SER A 242 13.19 23.67 -2.68
N SER A 243 12.93 24.74 -1.92
CA SER A 243 13.95 25.48 -1.15
C SER A 243 14.11 24.99 0.30
N ILE A 244 13.50 23.89 0.70
CA ILE A 244 13.70 23.28 2.01
C ILE A 244 15.11 22.62 2.12
N ASP A 245 15.68 22.59 3.34
CA ASP A 245 16.86 21.79 3.67
C ASP A 245 16.40 20.39 4.11
N LEU A 246 16.40 19.44 3.17
CA LEU A 246 15.88 18.09 3.39
C LEU A 246 16.99 17.13 3.85
N THR A 247 16.72 16.44 4.95
CA THR A 247 17.47 15.25 5.38
C THR A 247 16.56 14.02 5.24
N VAL A 248 17.05 12.96 4.61
CA VAL A 248 16.36 11.67 4.50
C VAL A 248 17.14 10.60 5.24
N THR A 249 16.45 9.75 5.97
CA THR A 249 17.05 8.64 6.70
C THR A 249 16.26 7.35 6.53
N ASP A 250 16.92 6.22 6.60
CA ASP A 250 16.33 4.88 6.71
C ASP A 250 17.36 3.97 7.40
N ILE A 251 16.92 2.95 8.09
CA ILE A 251 17.82 1.95 8.70
C ILE A 251 18.51 1.07 7.64
N ARG A 252 17.92 0.95 6.45
CA ARG A 252 18.38 0.08 5.36
C ARG A 252 19.16 0.87 4.31
N GLU A 253 20.47 0.70 4.26
CA GLU A 253 21.35 1.34 3.27
C GLU A 253 20.95 1.04 1.81
N SER A 254 20.53 -0.21 1.53
CA SER A 254 20.09 -0.61 0.18
C SER A 254 18.87 0.16 -0.31
N ILE A 255 17.98 0.56 0.59
CA ILE A 255 16.81 1.37 0.26
C ILE A 255 17.18 2.82 -0.02
N LEU A 256 18.14 3.38 0.73
CA LEU A 256 18.69 4.71 0.44
C LEU A 256 19.41 4.76 -0.91
N THR A 257 20.05 3.67 -1.33
CA THR A 257 20.60 3.56 -2.69
C THR A 257 19.49 3.68 -3.75
N ASN A 258 18.34 3.02 -3.56
CA ASN A 258 17.19 3.16 -4.46
C ASN A 258 16.61 4.59 -4.45
N LEU A 259 16.54 5.22 -3.28
CA LEU A 259 16.16 6.62 -3.14
C LEU A 259 17.08 7.53 -3.95
N GLN A 260 18.41 7.35 -3.86
CA GLN A 260 19.39 8.14 -4.61
C GLN A 260 19.19 8.01 -6.13
N LEU A 261 18.93 6.81 -6.64
CA LEU A 261 18.61 6.58 -8.05
C LEU A 261 17.33 7.30 -8.46
N ARG A 262 16.29 7.25 -7.62
CA ARG A 262 15.02 7.92 -7.85
C ARG A 262 15.19 9.45 -7.83
N PHE A 263 15.95 10.00 -6.88
CA PHE A 263 16.23 11.44 -6.80
C PHE A 263 17.05 11.92 -7.99
N LYS A 264 18.05 11.12 -8.44
CA LYS A 264 18.83 11.42 -9.65
C LYS A 264 17.94 11.52 -10.90
N ARG A 265 16.99 10.59 -11.08
CA ARG A 265 16.01 10.66 -12.20
C ARG A 265 15.17 11.93 -12.12
N ASN A 266 14.85 12.39 -10.92
CA ASN A 266 14.08 13.60 -10.64
C ASN A 266 14.92 14.89 -10.62
N HIS A 267 16.22 14.80 -10.96
CA HIS A 267 17.17 15.92 -10.96
C HIS A 267 17.37 16.59 -9.58
N ILE A 268 17.05 15.88 -8.48
CA ILE A 268 17.27 16.34 -7.10
C ILE A 268 18.73 16.05 -6.72
N ARG A 269 19.45 17.10 -6.28
CA ARG A 269 20.86 17.01 -5.87
C ARG A 269 21.14 17.56 -4.48
N ASN A 270 20.29 18.47 -4.00
CA ASN A 270 20.49 19.16 -2.74
C ASN A 270 19.63 18.50 -1.64
N TYR A 271 20.20 17.51 -0.96
CA TYR A 271 19.62 16.84 0.20
C TYR A 271 20.73 16.11 0.98
N LYS A 272 20.46 15.79 2.22
CA LYS A 272 21.33 14.95 3.07
C LYS A 272 20.75 13.57 3.19
N SER A 273 21.58 12.52 3.14
CA SER A 273 21.13 11.13 3.31
C SER A 273 22.01 10.44 4.35
N LYS A 274 21.39 9.78 5.33
CA LYS A 274 22.08 9.08 6.42
C LYS A 274 21.39 7.77 6.75
N VAL A 275 22.17 6.72 7.05
CA VAL A 275 21.64 5.48 7.64
C VAL A 275 21.47 5.70 9.13
N VAL A 276 20.23 5.59 9.63
CA VAL A 276 19.92 5.84 11.04
C VAL A 276 18.86 4.84 11.52
N ASP A 277 19.12 4.26 12.67
CA ASP A 277 18.11 3.52 13.44
C ASP A 277 17.48 4.45 14.48
N TRP A 278 16.29 4.95 14.21
CA TRP A 278 15.55 5.83 15.12
C TRP A 278 14.93 5.08 16.31
N SER A 279 14.97 3.75 16.33
CA SER A 279 14.55 2.97 17.51
C SER A 279 15.64 2.91 18.59
N ASP A 280 16.90 3.11 18.23
CA ASP A 280 18.03 3.12 19.15
C ASP A 280 18.28 4.53 19.73
N ALA A 281 17.90 4.72 21.00
CA ALA A 281 18.10 5.97 21.72
C ALA A 281 19.60 6.35 21.93
N ASN A 282 20.54 5.43 21.70
CA ASN A 282 21.97 5.67 21.78
C ASN A 282 22.58 6.11 20.45
N SER A 283 21.81 6.22 19.38
CA SER A 283 22.28 6.70 18.09
C SER A 283 22.99 8.05 18.24
N THR A 284 24.18 8.19 17.67
CA THR A 284 25.02 9.37 17.82
C THR A 284 24.40 10.67 17.27
N LEU A 285 23.42 10.54 16.38
CA LEU A 285 22.68 11.68 15.83
C LEU A 285 21.84 12.41 16.90
N PHE A 286 21.27 11.70 17.87
CA PHE A 286 20.47 12.33 18.93
C PHE A 286 21.29 13.24 19.86
N ARG A 287 22.59 12.96 20.00
CA ARG A 287 23.45 13.70 20.94
C ARG A 287 24.00 15.01 20.37
N SER A 288 24.11 15.10 19.03
CA SER A 288 24.71 16.26 18.36
C SER A 288 23.71 17.25 17.76
N GLU A 289 22.47 16.89 17.63
CA GLU A 289 21.49 17.60 16.79
C GLU A 289 20.14 17.87 17.52
N SER A 290 20.16 18.24 18.81
CA SER A 290 18.93 18.59 19.52
C SER A 290 18.23 19.82 18.89
N GLU A 291 16.92 19.71 18.68
CA GLU A 291 16.04 20.77 18.19
C GLU A 291 16.41 21.38 16.82
N MET A 292 16.78 20.55 15.85
CA MET A 292 17.25 20.99 14.54
C MET A 292 16.18 21.18 13.47
N TYR A 293 15.11 20.37 13.49
CA TYR A 293 14.16 20.30 12.39
C TYR A 293 12.90 21.10 12.67
N ASP A 294 12.45 21.84 11.64
CA ASP A 294 11.18 22.57 11.63
C ASP A 294 9.99 21.61 11.49
N ALA A 295 10.18 20.54 10.72
CA ALA A 295 9.18 19.51 10.55
C ALA A 295 9.80 18.12 10.31
N ILE A 296 9.08 17.09 10.73
CA ILE A 296 9.48 15.69 10.59
C ILE A 296 8.35 14.89 9.96
N ILE A 297 8.69 14.10 8.92
CA ILE A 297 7.86 13.03 8.39
C ILE A 297 8.29 11.74 9.08
N ALA A 298 7.39 11.12 9.82
CA ALA A 298 7.56 9.83 10.49
C ALA A 298 6.59 8.80 9.86
N ASP A 299 6.93 8.34 8.63
CA ASP A 299 6.22 7.25 7.95
C ASP A 299 6.78 5.93 8.46
N VAL A 300 6.36 5.55 9.66
CA VAL A 300 7.01 4.52 10.47
C VAL A 300 6.71 3.09 9.98
N PRO A 301 7.61 2.12 10.24
CA PRO A 301 7.32 0.72 9.93
C PRO A 301 6.07 0.24 10.66
N CYS A 302 5.22 -0.52 9.96
CA CYS A 302 3.92 -0.98 10.44
C CYS A 302 3.56 -2.34 9.85
N SER A 303 2.42 -2.91 10.26
CA SER A 303 1.89 -4.17 9.72
C SER A 303 1.61 -4.13 8.22
N GLY A 304 1.41 -2.94 7.65
CA GLY A 304 1.04 -2.78 6.23
C GLY A 304 -0.40 -3.18 5.91
N SER A 305 -1.26 -3.35 6.91
CA SER A 305 -2.60 -3.92 6.76
C SER A 305 -3.52 -3.14 5.79
N GLY A 306 -3.30 -1.86 5.60
CA GLY A 306 -4.00 -1.04 4.61
C GLY A 306 -3.56 -1.29 3.15
N THR A 307 -2.45 -2.02 2.94
CA THR A 307 -1.90 -2.33 1.60
C THR A 307 -2.03 -3.79 1.21
N TRP A 308 -2.66 -4.63 2.02
CA TRP A 308 -2.74 -6.08 1.80
C TRP A 308 -3.55 -6.52 0.56
N ALA A 309 -4.27 -5.62 -0.10
CA ALA A 309 -4.80 -5.91 -1.42
C ALA A 309 -3.69 -6.16 -2.47
N ARG A 310 -2.47 -5.60 -2.25
CA ARG A 310 -1.26 -5.82 -3.06
C ARG A 310 -0.45 -7.05 -2.62
N THR A 311 -0.43 -7.32 -1.30
CA THR A 311 0.33 -8.41 -0.66
C THR A 311 -0.57 -9.24 0.26
N PRO A 312 -1.63 -9.88 -0.28
CA PRO A 312 -2.69 -10.47 0.54
C PRO A 312 -2.22 -11.68 1.36
N GLU A 313 -1.10 -12.29 1.01
CA GLU A 313 -0.46 -13.37 1.77
C GLU A 313 -0.08 -12.93 3.20
N GLN A 314 0.20 -11.65 3.41
CA GLN A 314 0.59 -11.12 4.73
C GLN A 314 -0.52 -11.25 5.78
N LYS A 315 -1.79 -11.29 5.36
CA LYS A 315 -2.93 -11.54 6.26
C LYS A 315 -2.77 -12.82 7.09
N LEU A 316 -2.08 -13.82 6.54
CA LEU A 316 -1.94 -15.14 7.17
C LEU A 316 -0.74 -15.24 8.10
N SER A 317 0.20 -14.32 8.02
CA SER A 317 1.41 -14.32 8.85
C SER A 317 1.33 -13.36 10.04
N ILE A 318 0.41 -12.41 10.03
CA ILE A 318 0.27 -11.41 11.11
C ILE A 318 -0.31 -12.02 12.38
N THR A 319 0.22 -11.61 13.53
CA THR A 319 -0.28 -11.97 14.87
C THR A 319 -0.59 -10.72 15.68
N LYS A 320 -1.41 -10.85 16.74
CA LYS A 320 -1.66 -9.73 17.69
C LYS A 320 -0.37 -9.26 18.36
N GLU A 321 0.55 -10.17 18.64
CA GLU A 321 1.86 -9.84 19.19
C GLU A 321 2.70 -9.00 18.21
N MET A 322 2.70 -9.34 16.92
CA MET A 322 3.39 -8.54 15.90
C MET A 322 2.81 -7.12 15.80
N ILE A 323 1.48 -6.97 15.85
CA ILE A 323 0.82 -5.65 15.86
C ILE A 323 1.28 -4.84 17.08
N GLN A 324 1.32 -5.46 18.26
CA GLN A 324 1.81 -4.82 19.49
C GLN A 324 3.29 -4.43 19.37
N ASN A 325 4.12 -5.30 18.82
CA ASN A 325 5.55 -5.02 18.62
C ASN A 325 5.76 -3.84 17.62
N PHE A 326 4.95 -3.75 16.57
CA PHE A 326 4.95 -2.58 15.70
C PHE A 326 4.57 -1.30 16.45
N SER A 327 3.52 -1.35 17.27
CA SER A 327 3.08 -0.21 18.10
C SER A 327 4.20 0.29 19.03
N GLU A 328 4.91 -0.61 19.71
CA GLU A 328 6.05 -0.25 20.57
C GLU A 328 7.22 0.32 19.78
N LEU A 329 7.53 -0.26 18.62
CA LEU A 329 8.57 0.23 17.73
C LEU A 329 8.26 1.65 17.23
N GLN A 330 7.02 1.89 16.79
CA GLN A 330 6.53 3.18 16.30
C GLN A 330 6.62 4.24 17.39
N PHE A 331 6.18 3.90 18.60
CA PHE A 331 6.31 4.79 19.75
C PHE A 331 7.78 5.11 20.04
N SER A 332 8.68 4.11 20.06
CA SER A 332 10.12 4.32 20.30
C SER A 332 10.74 5.24 19.26
N ILE A 333 10.52 4.96 17.98
CA ILE A 333 11.00 5.80 16.86
C ILE A 333 10.53 7.24 17.04
N THR A 334 9.22 7.42 17.21
CA THR A 334 8.62 8.76 17.24
C THR A 334 9.06 9.54 18.50
N ASN A 335 9.16 8.86 19.64
CA ASN A 335 9.68 9.43 20.87
C ASN A 335 11.11 9.99 20.68
N ASN A 336 11.96 9.25 19.99
CA ASN A 336 13.34 9.68 19.71
C ASN A 336 13.36 10.85 18.70
N LEU A 337 12.48 10.86 17.70
CA LEU A 337 12.34 11.95 16.74
C LEU A 337 11.95 13.28 17.40
N LEU A 338 11.18 13.24 18.49
CA LEU A 338 10.82 14.45 19.22
C LEU A 338 12.03 15.17 19.84
N THR A 339 13.15 14.49 20.06
CA THR A 339 14.38 15.12 20.59
C THR A 339 15.04 16.05 19.60
N VAL A 340 14.86 15.82 18.30
CA VAL A 340 15.43 16.61 17.20
C VAL A 340 14.42 17.56 16.54
N LEU A 341 13.14 17.48 16.93
CA LEU A 341 12.10 18.42 16.53
C LEU A 341 12.14 19.66 17.40
N ARG A 342 12.21 20.86 16.81
CA ARG A 342 12.18 22.11 17.57
C ARG A 342 10.82 22.38 18.21
N LYS A 343 10.78 23.25 19.21
CA LYS A 343 9.52 23.81 19.72
C LYS A 343 8.78 24.56 18.62
N GLY A 344 7.48 24.40 18.54
CA GLY A 344 6.64 24.90 17.45
C GLY A 344 6.80 24.09 16.14
N GLY A 345 7.64 23.08 16.11
CA GLY A 345 7.84 22.20 14.94
C GLY A 345 6.70 21.21 14.74
N ALA A 346 6.51 20.81 13.48
CA ALA A 346 5.45 19.89 13.09
C ALA A 346 5.95 18.45 12.95
N LEU A 347 5.23 17.49 13.56
CA LEU A 347 5.43 16.07 13.38
C LEU A 347 4.27 15.50 12.56
N TYR A 348 4.58 14.89 11.43
CA TYR A 348 3.64 14.16 10.58
C TYR A 348 3.86 12.67 10.78
N TYR A 349 3.08 12.07 11.66
CA TYR A 349 3.08 10.64 11.91
C TYR A 349 2.19 9.94 10.90
N SER A 350 2.67 8.89 10.26
CA SER A 350 1.86 8.11 9.31
C SER A 350 2.21 6.62 9.32
N THR A 351 1.20 5.81 8.99
CA THR A 351 1.31 4.37 8.75
C THR A 351 0.49 3.97 7.54
N CYS A 352 0.78 2.81 6.97
CA CYS A 352 -0.12 2.10 6.07
C CYS A 352 -0.85 0.95 6.80
N SER A 353 -1.12 1.12 8.10
CA SER A 353 -1.92 0.21 8.93
C SER A 353 -3.35 0.72 9.08
N VAL A 354 -4.29 -0.22 9.24
CA VAL A 354 -5.67 0.06 9.61
C VAL A 354 -5.96 -0.25 11.09
N TYR A 355 -4.96 -0.71 11.84
CA TYR A 355 -5.13 -1.09 13.24
C TYR A 355 -4.92 0.11 14.17
N LYS A 356 -5.91 0.35 15.07
CA LYS A 356 -5.86 1.42 16.07
C LYS A 356 -4.63 1.36 16.98
N ASN A 357 -4.12 0.15 17.25
CA ASN A 357 -2.91 -0.06 18.04
C ASN A 357 -1.67 0.62 17.43
N GLU A 358 -1.59 0.67 16.10
CA GLU A 358 -0.48 1.28 15.36
C GLU A 358 -0.74 2.76 15.00
N ASN A 359 -1.97 3.24 15.20
CA ASN A 359 -2.45 4.55 14.78
C ASN A 359 -2.84 5.41 16.00
N ILE A 360 -4.15 5.49 16.29
CA ILE A 360 -4.68 6.38 17.32
C ILE A 360 -4.08 6.10 18.72
N ASP A 361 -3.81 4.83 19.05
CA ASP A 361 -3.27 4.48 20.37
C ASP A 361 -1.81 4.97 20.53
N VAL A 362 -0.98 4.89 19.46
CA VAL A 362 0.38 5.46 19.46
C VAL A 362 0.32 6.97 19.58
N VAL A 363 -0.55 7.63 18.81
CA VAL A 363 -0.72 9.09 18.84
C VAL A 363 -1.16 9.57 20.23
N ASN A 364 -2.16 8.93 20.83
CA ASN A 364 -2.62 9.24 22.17
C ASN A 364 -1.50 9.07 23.22
N ARG A 365 -0.71 7.99 23.11
CA ARG A 365 0.43 7.77 23.99
C ARG A 365 1.50 8.86 23.84
N LEU A 366 1.78 9.31 22.63
CA LEU A 366 2.72 10.40 22.37
C LEU A 366 2.22 11.72 22.96
N VAL A 367 0.95 12.08 22.73
CA VAL A 367 0.34 13.31 23.26
C VAL A 367 0.32 13.31 24.79
N ASN A 368 0.02 12.15 25.41
CA ASN A 368 -0.02 12.05 26.89
C ASN A 368 1.36 12.12 27.54
N ASN A 369 2.42 11.64 26.85
CA ASN A 369 3.77 11.60 27.42
C ASN A 369 4.61 12.82 27.08
N HIS A 370 4.20 13.65 26.10
CA HIS A 370 4.95 14.79 25.63
C HIS A 370 4.04 16.02 25.49
N SER A 371 4.64 17.21 25.53
CA SER A 371 3.94 18.48 25.27
C SER A 371 3.66 18.63 23.77
N LEU A 372 2.72 17.83 23.26
CA LEU A 372 2.27 17.86 21.87
C LEU A 372 0.83 18.36 21.79
N GLU A 373 0.55 19.12 20.75
CA GLU A 373 -0.80 19.48 20.34
C GLU A 373 -1.18 18.67 19.12
N LEU A 374 -2.19 17.81 19.23
CA LEU A 374 -2.78 17.12 18.08
C LEU A 374 -3.61 18.12 17.29
N VAL A 375 -3.19 18.40 16.05
CA VAL A 375 -3.85 19.36 15.13
C VAL A 375 -4.87 18.65 14.26
N GLU A 376 -4.49 17.50 13.73
CA GLU A 376 -5.30 16.70 12.81
C GLU A 376 -4.93 15.22 12.94
N GLN A 377 -5.93 14.36 12.85
CA GLN A 377 -5.73 12.93 12.59
C GLN A 377 -6.86 12.40 11.71
N LYS A 378 -6.53 11.45 10.85
CA LYS A 378 -7.54 10.83 9.97
C LYS A 378 -7.07 9.52 9.38
N VAL A 379 -8.02 8.64 9.09
CA VAL A 379 -7.85 7.53 8.18
C VAL A 379 -8.04 8.03 6.75
N ILE A 380 -7.05 7.83 5.90
CA ILE A 380 -7.12 8.16 4.47
C ILE A 380 -7.51 6.87 3.75
N SER A 381 -8.79 6.77 3.41
CA SER A 381 -9.36 5.64 2.69
C SER A 381 -10.04 6.13 1.42
N VAL A 382 -9.59 5.64 0.29
CA VAL A 382 -10.11 5.97 -1.06
C VAL A 382 -10.56 4.69 -1.76
N ILE A 383 -11.44 3.95 -1.06
CA ILE A 383 -11.97 2.64 -1.49
C ILE A 383 -12.55 2.73 -2.91
N ASP A 384 -13.36 3.74 -3.21
CA ASP A 384 -13.97 3.93 -4.54
C ASP A 384 -12.96 4.10 -5.67
N SER A 385 -11.71 4.40 -5.34
CA SER A 385 -10.59 4.57 -6.26
C SER A 385 -9.65 3.38 -6.29
N HIS A 386 -9.98 2.29 -5.58
CA HIS A 386 -9.16 1.09 -5.41
C HIS A 386 -7.69 1.44 -5.09
N ALA A 387 -7.51 2.32 -4.11
CA ALA A 387 -6.21 2.72 -3.58
C ALA A 387 -5.98 2.07 -2.20
N ASP A 388 -4.76 2.21 -1.68
CA ASP A 388 -4.41 1.70 -0.35
C ASP A 388 -5.12 2.51 0.75
N THR A 389 -5.09 2.03 1.98
CA THR A 389 -5.56 2.79 3.16
C THR A 389 -4.38 3.18 4.01
N MET A 390 -4.35 4.43 4.46
CA MET A 390 -3.29 4.98 5.30
C MET A 390 -3.87 5.74 6.49
N TYR A 391 -3.03 5.99 7.49
CA TYR A 391 -3.34 6.85 8.63
C TYR A 391 -2.37 8.02 8.68
N LEU A 392 -2.87 9.19 9.07
CA LEU A 392 -2.09 10.41 9.29
C LEU A 392 -2.48 11.07 10.60
N ALA A 393 -1.49 11.50 11.38
CA ALA A 393 -1.66 12.47 12.46
C ALA A 393 -0.63 13.60 12.34
N LYS A 394 -1.09 14.85 12.45
CA LYS A 394 -0.25 16.05 12.52
C LYS A 394 -0.24 16.56 13.95
N MET A 395 0.94 16.66 14.54
CA MET A 395 1.16 17.14 15.91
C MET A 395 2.15 18.30 15.90
N ILE A 396 1.97 19.25 16.82
CA ILE A 396 2.91 20.39 17.03
C ILE A 396 3.56 20.24 18.40
N LYS A 397 4.89 20.31 18.46
CA LYS A 397 5.66 20.32 19.73
C LYS A 397 5.53 21.68 20.42
N LYS A 398 5.02 21.70 21.67
CA LYS A 398 4.86 22.94 22.48
C LYS A 398 6.14 23.36 23.18
#